data_ee2cfe7f8a2d7896ba4b69d2cf2cfdc8
#
_entry.id   ee2cfe7f8a2d7896ba4b69d2cf2cfdc8
#
_cell.length_a   1.000
_cell.length_b   1.000
_cell.length_c   1.000
_cell.angle_alpha   90.00
_cell.angle_beta   90.00
_cell.angle_gamma   90.00
#
_symmetry.space_group_name_H-M   'P 1'
#
loop_
_entity.id
_entity.type
_entity.pdbx_description
1 polymer ?
#
loop_
_entity_poly.entity_id
_entity_poly.type
_entity_poly.pdbx_seq_one_letter_code
_entity_poly.pdbx_strand_id
1 'polypeptide(L)'
;MKQLTVTRSEGTNKLFVKHAFDHELFNKLRILPHIEWNKEKKMWQLPDEPNSLHLLLSEFRGIAWVNLESVTNAKNRQSSQSYQSKVNSVSNTIQSELTALTEAHMEQLLHFENYLRSKRYSPNTIKTYSDSLRTFFKFCSEKPIDELDTDDVIRFNNDYILRKGLSASFQNQVINAIKLFYRKRFNKNMELDNLHRPRSEKRLPNVLSKEEVKAILEAPINIKHRAMLSLIYACGLRRSELLNLTLKDVHSDRNLLFIRQSKGKKDRLVPLSMKLLELLRTYYKVFKPKQWLFEGEREGNKYSEKSLENVMKQSLQKAGIQKKVSLHWLRHSYATHLLENGTDLRYIQELLGHSSSRTTEIYTHVSAKNIQQIRTPFDDL
;
A
#
# COMPACT_ATOMS: atom_id res chain seq x y z
N MET A 1 22.09 -15.15 -24.74
CA MET A 1 22.58 -15.05 -23.34
C MET A 1 22.49 -16.45 -22.77
N LYS A 2 23.58 -17.01 -22.21
CA LYS A 2 23.60 -18.35 -21.63
C LYS A 2 22.71 -18.38 -20.40
N GLN A 3 21.97 -19.48 -20.14
CA GLN A 3 21.02 -19.59 -19.05
C GLN A 3 21.16 -20.91 -18.31
N LEU A 4 21.15 -20.84 -16.97
CA LEU A 4 21.01 -21.96 -16.06
C LEU A 4 19.63 -21.90 -15.40
N THR A 5 18.90 -23.00 -15.39
CA THR A 5 17.62 -23.12 -14.68
C THR A 5 17.82 -24.00 -13.47
N VAL A 6 17.55 -23.48 -12.28
CA VAL A 6 17.67 -24.20 -11.02
C VAL A 6 16.27 -24.57 -10.53
N THR A 7 16.06 -25.83 -10.22
CA THR A 7 14.78 -26.36 -9.71
C THR A 7 15.02 -27.11 -8.41
N ARG A 8 14.06 -27.04 -7.48
CA ARG A 8 14.07 -27.79 -6.22
C ARG A 8 13.25 -29.07 -6.39
N SER A 9 13.73 -30.20 -5.91
CA SER A 9 12.95 -31.44 -5.92
C SER A 9 12.07 -31.53 -4.68
N GLU A 10 10.79 -31.78 -4.89
CA GLU A 10 9.86 -32.09 -3.78
C GLU A 10 10.24 -33.43 -3.15
N GLY A 11 10.43 -33.44 -1.82
CA GLY A 11 10.76 -34.66 -1.05
C GLY A 11 12.25 -35.04 -0.98
N THR A 12 13.15 -34.31 -1.63
CA THR A 12 14.61 -34.50 -1.52
C THR A 12 15.28 -33.17 -1.23
N ASN A 13 16.29 -33.18 -0.34
CA ASN A 13 17.06 -31.98 -0.03
C ASN A 13 18.11 -31.66 -1.12
N LYS A 14 17.69 -31.62 -2.40
CA LYS A 14 18.55 -31.46 -3.56
C LYS A 14 18.03 -30.40 -4.52
N LEU A 15 18.97 -29.61 -5.08
CA LEU A 15 18.75 -28.69 -6.18
C LEU A 15 19.18 -29.36 -7.48
N PHE A 16 18.43 -29.17 -8.55
CA PHE A 16 18.75 -29.61 -9.90
C PHE A 16 19.03 -28.41 -10.78
N VAL A 17 20.14 -28.47 -11.54
CA VAL A 17 20.55 -27.44 -12.47
C VAL A 17 20.50 -27.97 -13.88
N LYS A 18 19.71 -27.31 -14.73
CA LYS A 18 19.56 -27.60 -16.15
C LYS A 18 20.10 -26.44 -16.99
N HIS A 19 20.80 -26.77 -18.07
CA HIS A 19 21.24 -25.79 -19.06
C HIS A 19 21.12 -26.36 -20.47
N ALA A 20 21.01 -25.50 -21.49
CA ALA A 20 21.25 -25.90 -22.88
C ALA A 20 22.71 -26.29 -23.02
N PHE A 21 23.02 -27.27 -23.87
CA PHE A 21 24.39 -27.76 -24.00
C PHE A 21 25.34 -26.64 -24.41
N ASP A 22 26.28 -26.34 -23.52
CA ASP A 22 27.32 -25.34 -23.68
C ASP A 22 28.57 -25.84 -22.95
N HIS A 23 29.69 -25.95 -23.66
CA HIS A 23 30.97 -26.50 -23.15
C HIS A 23 31.53 -25.70 -21.95
N GLU A 24 31.38 -24.38 -21.97
CA GLU A 24 31.88 -23.53 -20.92
C GLU A 24 31.07 -23.71 -19.64
N LEU A 25 29.71 -23.73 -19.75
CA LEU A 25 28.82 -23.98 -18.62
C LEU A 25 29.01 -25.37 -18.04
N PHE A 26 29.16 -26.39 -18.95
CA PHE A 26 29.37 -27.77 -18.53
C PHE A 26 30.67 -27.95 -17.75
N ASN A 27 31.79 -27.42 -18.25
CA ASN A 27 33.09 -27.52 -17.61
C ASN A 27 33.09 -26.77 -16.27
N LYS A 28 32.45 -25.62 -16.21
CA LYS A 28 32.38 -24.83 -14.99
C LYS A 28 31.49 -25.48 -13.93
N LEU A 29 30.35 -26.08 -14.31
CA LEU A 29 29.51 -26.86 -13.39
C LEU A 29 30.27 -28.07 -12.84
N ARG A 30 31.04 -28.78 -13.65
CA ARG A 30 31.81 -29.97 -13.27
C ARG A 30 32.86 -29.72 -12.18
N ILE A 31 33.33 -28.50 -12.04
CA ILE A 31 34.41 -28.11 -11.08
C ILE A 31 33.82 -27.66 -9.78
N LEU A 32 32.52 -27.38 -9.68
CA LEU A 32 31.89 -26.90 -8.44
C LEU A 32 31.93 -27.98 -7.35
N PRO A 33 32.18 -27.59 -6.09
CA PRO A 33 32.16 -28.51 -4.97
C PRO A 33 30.75 -29.06 -4.76
N HIS A 34 30.65 -30.33 -4.38
CA HIS A 34 29.40 -31.03 -4.06
C HIS A 34 28.37 -31.12 -5.20
N ILE A 35 28.78 -30.93 -6.46
CA ILE A 35 27.91 -31.10 -7.62
C ILE A 35 28.13 -32.50 -8.23
N GLU A 36 27.04 -33.16 -8.61
CA GLU A 36 27.06 -34.48 -9.23
C GLU A 36 26.14 -34.49 -10.47
N TRP A 37 26.50 -35.29 -11.47
CA TRP A 37 25.66 -35.50 -12.64
C TRP A 37 24.65 -36.61 -12.39
N ASN A 38 23.37 -36.30 -12.39
CA ASN A 38 22.31 -37.29 -12.32
C ASN A 38 21.99 -37.84 -13.72
N LYS A 39 22.34 -39.11 -13.94
CA LYS A 39 22.18 -39.76 -15.25
C LYS A 39 20.71 -39.99 -15.64
N GLU A 40 19.83 -40.24 -14.66
CA GLU A 40 18.41 -40.53 -14.91
C GLU A 40 17.68 -39.23 -15.32
N LYS A 41 17.91 -38.13 -14.60
CA LYS A 41 17.26 -36.84 -14.87
C LYS A 41 17.99 -36.01 -15.91
N LYS A 42 19.20 -36.42 -16.33
CA LYS A 42 20.08 -35.66 -17.26
C LYS A 42 20.28 -34.20 -16.80
N MET A 43 20.52 -34.01 -15.52
CA MET A 43 20.73 -32.71 -14.87
C MET A 43 21.84 -32.80 -13.82
N TRP A 44 22.44 -31.66 -13.51
CA TRP A 44 23.35 -31.53 -12.39
C TRP A 44 22.54 -31.46 -11.10
N GLN A 45 23.03 -32.10 -10.01
CA GLN A 45 22.41 -32.07 -8.69
C GLN A 45 23.42 -31.59 -7.65
N LEU A 46 22.94 -30.81 -6.68
CA LEU A 46 23.72 -30.34 -5.53
C LEU A 46 22.82 -30.27 -4.27
N PRO A 47 23.41 -30.25 -3.07
CA PRO A 47 22.63 -30.13 -1.84
C PRO A 47 21.83 -28.82 -1.80
N ASP A 48 20.61 -28.86 -1.27
CA ASP A 48 19.79 -27.66 -1.07
C ASP A 48 20.16 -26.93 0.22
N GLU A 49 21.35 -26.32 0.21
CA GLU A 49 21.90 -25.52 1.31
C GLU A 49 21.99 -24.05 0.92
N PRO A 50 21.95 -23.11 1.89
CA PRO A 50 22.07 -21.67 1.60
C PRO A 50 23.35 -21.33 0.82
N ASN A 51 24.44 -22.02 1.08
CA ASN A 51 25.71 -21.82 0.41
C ASN A 51 25.72 -22.31 -1.05
N SER A 52 24.94 -23.33 -1.38
CA SER A 52 24.87 -23.91 -2.73
C SER A 52 24.29 -22.94 -3.77
N LEU A 53 23.25 -22.20 -3.40
CA LEU A 53 22.68 -21.16 -4.25
C LEU A 53 23.61 -19.95 -4.39
N HIS A 54 24.25 -19.55 -3.31
CA HIS A 54 25.22 -18.45 -3.33
C HIS A 54 26.41 -18.79 -4.21
N LEU A 55 26.90 -20.02 -4.16
CA LEU A 55 27.98 -20.52 -4.99
C LEU A 55 27.62 -20.48 -6.49
N LEU A 56 26.41 -20.97 -6.85
CA LEU A 56 25.94 -20.89 -8.25
C LEU A 56 25.83 -19.44 -8.74
N LEU A 57 25.30 -18.54 -7.93
CA LEU A 57 25.15 -17.14 -8.29
C LEU A 57 26.49 -16.40 -8.42
N SER A 58 27.46 -16.71 -7.56
CA SER A 58 28.80 -16.09 -7.61
C SER A 58 29.63 -16.59 -8.77
N GLU A 59 29.66 -17.90 -8.99
CA GLU A 59 30.49 -18.52 -10.01
C GLU A 59 30.00 -18.28 -11.44
N PHE A 60 28.69 -18.09 -11.65
CA PHE A 60 28.11 -17.81 -12.98
C PHE A 60 27.82 -16.33 -13.20
N ARG A 61 28.22 -15.46 -12.28
CA ARG A 61 28.06 -14.00 -12.43
C ARG A 61 28.82 -13.49 -13.66
N GLY A 62 28.09 -12.87 -14.59
CA GLY A 62 28.66 -12.36 -15.86
C GLY A 62 28.83 -13.40 -16.95
N ILE A 63 28.62 -14.70 -16.70
CA ILE A 63 28.78 -15.80 -17.68
C ILE A 63 27.39 -16.29 -18.14
N ALA A 64 26.47 -16.53 -17.20
CA ALA A 64 25.14 -17.01 -17.50
C ALA A 64 24.09 -16.41 -16.58
N TRP A 65 22.87 -16.31 -17.08
CA TRP A 65 21.71 -15.96 -16.27
C TRP A 65 21.24 -17.18 -15.47
N VAL A 66 21.26 -17.08 -14.14
CA VAL A 66 20.76 -18.15 -13.25
C VAL A 66 19.29 -17.87 -12.93
N ASN A 67 18.39 -18.67 -13.52
CA ASN A 67 16.95 -18.59 -13.27
C ASN A 67 16.58 -19.41 -12.03
N LEU A 68 16.10 -18.73 -10.98
CA LEU A 68 15.70 -19.30 -9.71
C LEU A 68 14.17 -19.27 -9.48
N GLU A 69 13.35 -18.97 -10.50
CA GLU A 69 11.89 -18.80 -10.34
C GLU A 69 11.22 -19.98 -9.66
N SER A 70 11.60 -21.21 -9.99
CA SER A 70 11.05 -22.42 -9.37
C SER A 70 11.53 -22.65 -7.94
N VAL A 71 12.72 -22.16 -7.58
CA VAL A 71 13.28 -22.25 -6.22
C VAL A 71 12.73 -21.16 -5.30
N THR A 72 12.58 -19.93 -5.83
CA THR A 72 12.04 -18.78 -5.09
C THR A 72 10.53 -18.88 -4.88
N ASN A 73 9.80 -19.44 -5.86
CA ASN A 73 8.36 -19.69 -5.73
C ASN A 73 8.05 -20.77 -4.70
N ALA A 74 8.90 -21.79 -4.53
CA ALA A 74 8.77 -22.80 -3.48
C ALA A 74 9.07 -22.22 -2.08
N LYS A 75 10.12 -21.38 -1.93
CA LYS A 75 10.38 -20.66 -0.67
C LYS A 75 9.31 -19.60 -0.35
N ASN A 76 8.79 -18.89 -1.35
CA ASN A 76 7.68 -17.98 -1.15
C ASN A 76 6.36 -18.72 -0.85
N ARG A 77 6.17 -19.94 -1.31
CA ARG A 77 5.05 -20.78 -0.87
C ARG A 77 5.23 -21.28 0.56
N GLN A 78 6.42 -21.65 0.98
CA GLN A 78 6.68 -22.03 2.38
C GLN A 78 6.78 -20.86 3.33
N SER A 79 7.39 -19.71 2.93
CA SER A 79 7.38 -18.48 3.73
C SER A 79 6.04 -17.75 3.68
N SER A 80 5.30 -17.82 2.59
CA SER A 80 3.91 -17.33 2.55
C SER A 80 2.95 -18.29 3.25
N GLN A 81 3.19 -19.60 3.27
CA GLN A 81 2.44 -20.53 4.11
C GLN A 81 2.83 -20.42 5.59
N SER A 82 4.09 -20.18 5.96
CA SER A 82 4.46 -19.92 7.35
C SER A 82 4.12 -18.49 7.80
N TYR A 83 4.11 -17.51 6.91
CA TYR A 83 3.60 -16.16 7.20
C TYR A 83 2.07 -16.13 7.13
N GLN A 84 1.45 -16.82 6.20
CA GLN A 84 0.00 -17.04 6.19
C GLN A 84 -0.43 -18.01 7.29
N SER A 85 0.34 -19.01 7.70
CA SER A 85 0.02 -19.82 8.88
C SER A 85 0.31 -19.07 10.18
N LYS A 86 1.30 -18.17 10.26
CA LYS A 86 1.43 -17.24 11.41
C LYS A 86 0.39 -16.13 11.39
N VAL A 87 0.08 -15.55 10.24
CA VAL A 87 -1.03 -14.59 10.11
C VAL A 87 -2.39 -15.32 10.23
N ASN A 88 -2.52 -16.55 9.71
CA ASN A 88 -3.72 -17.36 9.88
C ASN A 88 -3.78 -18.05 11.26
N SER A 89 -2.66 -18.37 11.93
CA SER A 89 -2.69 -18.82 13.33
C SER A 89 -2.97 -17.67 14.29
N VAL A 90 -2.45 -16.46 14.05
CA VAL A 90 -2.86 -15.25 14.78
C VAL A 90 -4.30 -14.86 14.41
N SER A 91 -4.70 -14.97 13.12
CA SER A 91 -6.09 -14.76 12.70
C SER A 91 -7.02 -15.87 13.21
N ASN A 92 -6.59 -17.14 13.21
CA ASN A 92 -7.38 -18.25 13.71
C ASN A 92 -7.44 -18.28 15.23
N THR A 93 -6.39 -17.88 15.96
CA THR A 93 -6.43 -17.67 17.41
C THR A 93 -7.31 -16.46 17.75
N ILE A 94 -7.31 -15.42 16.91
CA ILE A 94 -8.21 -14.27 17.01
C ILE A 94 -9.64 -14.63 16.64
N GLN A 95 -9.86 -15.55 15.68
CA GLN A 95 -11.18 -16.03 15.28
C GLN A 95 -11.75 -17.06 16.26
N SER A 96 -10.93 -17.81 17.00
CA SER A 96 -11.41 -18.79 17.99
C SER A 96 -11.99 -18.16 19.27
N GLU A 97 -11.76 -16.86 19.51
CA GLU A 97 -12.34 -16.13 20.65
C GLU A 97 -13.64 -15.38 20.32
N LEU A 98 -14.03 -15.35 19.05
CA LEU A 98 -15.24 -14.67 18.59
C LEU A 98 -16.26 -15.71 18.11
N THR A 99 -17.40 -15.75 18.77
CA THR A 99 -18.51 -16.63 18.43
C THR A 99 -19.11 -16.34 17.05
N ALA A 100 -19.80 -17.34 16.48
CA ALA A 100 -20.49 -17.16 15.20
C ALA A 100 -21.65 -16.13 15.37
N LEU A 101 -21.90 -15.35 14.32
CA LEU A 101 -23.03 -14.44 14.29
C LEU A 101 -24.34 -15.21 14.13
N THR A 102 -25.36 -14.82 14.88
CA THR A 102 -26.73 -15.33 14.68
C THR A 102 -27.38 -14.72 13.45
N GLU A 103 -28.47 -15.32 12.96
CA GLU A 103 -29.25 -14.75 11.84
C GLU A 103 -29.73 -13.33 12.14
N ALA A 104 -30.16 -13.06 13.37
CA ALA A 104 -30.54 -11.71 13.83
C ALA A 104 -29.40 -10.70 13.69
N HIS A 105 -28.15 -11.07 14.02
CA HIS A 105 -26.99 -10.20 13.81
C HIS A 105 -26.73 -9.92 12.32
N MET A 106 -26.88 -10.93 11.46
CA MET A 106 -26.69 -10.80 10.02
C MET A 106 -27.73 -9.88 9.38
N GLU A 107 -28.99 -10.04 9.80
CA GLU A 107 -30.09 -9.17 9.35
C GLU A 107 -29.85 -7.70 9.74
N GLN A 108 -29.46 -7.43 10.97
CA GLN A 108 -29.19 -6.07 11.43
C GLN A 108 -27.98 -5.44 10.71
N LEU A 109 -26.93 -6.22 10.42
CA LEU A 109 -25.82 -5.75 9.61
C LEU A 109 -26.26 -5.39 8.19
N LEU A 110 -27.12 -6.21 7.57
CA LEU A 110 -27.65 -5.95 6.22
C LEU A 110 -28.50 -4.67 6.21
N HIS A 111 -29.38 -4.49 7.20
CA HIS A 111 -30.18 -3.27 7.36
C HIS A 111 -29.28 -2.04 7.51
N PHE A 112 -28.22 -2.12 8.29
CA PHE A 112 -27.28 -1.04 8.46
C PHE A 112 -26.50 -0.73 7.17
N GLU A 113 -26.05 -1.74 6.43
CA GLU A 113 -25.41 -1.54 5.14
C GLU A 113 -26.34 -0.82 4.15
N ASN A 114 -27.62 -1.25 4.07
CA ASN A 114 -28.61 -0.61 3.22
C ASN A 114 -28.87 0.86 3.61
N TYR A 115 -28.90 1.13 4.93
CA TYR A 115 -28.97 2.51 5.42
C TYR A 115 -27.75 3.34 4.98
N LEU A 116 -26.53 2.81 5.12
CA LEU A 116 -25.31 3.51 4.69
C LEU A 116 -25.33 3.74 3.16
N ARG A 117 -25.81 2.77 2.37
CA ARG A 117 -25.98 2.89 0.92
C ARG A 117 -26.99 4.00 0.57
N SER A 118 -28.13 4.04 1.22
CA SER A 118 -29.17 5.08 1.00
C SER A 118 -28.65 6.48 1.32
N LYS A 119 -27.73 6.60 2.29
CA LYS A 119 -27.01 7.84 2.63
C LYS A 119 -25.80 8.13 1.74
N ARG A 120 -25.56 7.31 0.70
CA ARG A 120 -24.47 7.45 -0.26
C ARG A 120 -23.07 7.49 0.39
N TYR A 121 -22.86 6.71 1.46
CA TYR A 121 -21.53 6.50 2.01
C TYR A 121 -20.64 5.79 0.98
N SER A 122 -19.33 6.05 1.04
CA SER A 122 -18.38 5.37 0.14
C SER A 122 -18.35 3.86 0.39
N PRO A 123 -18.11 3.01 -0.63
CA PRO A 123 -18.01 1.56 -0.46
C PRO A 123 -16.99 1.17 0.62
N ASN A 124 -15.89 1.89 0.72
CA ASN A 124 -14.88 1.65 1.75
C ASN A 124 -15.40 1.98 3.16
N THR A 125 -16.15 3.08 3.31
CA THR A 125 -16.77 3.44 4.60
C THR A 125 -17.81 2.40 5.01
N ILE A 126 -18.67 1.95 4.07
CA ILE A 126 -19.66 0.90 4.31
C ILE A 126 -18.96 -0.35 4.82
N LYS A 127 -17.95 -0.84 4.09
CA LYS A 127 -17.18 -2.02 4.48
C LYS A 127 -16.56 -1.85 5.87
N THR A 128 -15.89 -0.74 6.12
CA THR A 128 -15.20 -0.48 7.41
C THR A 128 -16.18 -0.47 8.57
N TYR A 129 -17.34 0.17 8.41
CA TYR A 129 -18.35 0.25 9.48
C TYR A 129 -19.03 -1.10 9.70
N SER A 130 -19.35 -1.83 8.63
CA SER A 130 -19.93 -3.18 8.72
C SER A 130 -18.97 -4.16 9.38
N ASP A 131 -17.69 -4.15 8.99
CA ASP A 131 -16.66 -5.01 9.59
C ASP A 131 -16.44 -4.66 11.08
N SER A 132 -16.50 -3.37 11.44
CA SER A 132 -16.40 -2.91 12.82
C SER A 132 -17.56 -3.43 13.68
N LEU A 133 -18.80 -3.28 13.20
CA LEU A 133 -19.99 -3.80 13.91
C LEU A 133 -20.00 -5.32 13.96
N ARG A 134 -19.61 -5.99 12.89
CA ARG A 134 -19.48 -7.46 12.87
C ARG A 134 -18.54 -7.94 13.96
N THR A 135 -17.42 -7.27 14.15
CA THR A 135 -16.44 -7.60 15.21
C THR A 135 -17.05 -7.37 16.61
N PHE A 136 -17.75 -6.26 16.80
CA PHE A 136 -18.42 -5.96 18.07
C PHE A 136 -19.52 -6.98 18.40
N PHE A 137 -20.40 -7.31 17.45
CA PHE A 137 -21.47 -8.30 17.66
C PHE A 137 -20.93 -9.70 17.95
N LYS A 138 -19.83 -10.10 17.31
CA LYS A 138 -19.16 -11.36 17.64
C LYS A 138 -18.62 -11.40 19.06
N PHE A 139 -18.13 -10.28 19.57
CA PHE A 139 -17.67 -10.17 20.95
C PHE A 139 -18.82 -10.23 21.96
N CYS A 140 -19.95 -9.64 21.62
CA CYS A 140 -21.15 -9.55 22.47
C CYS A 140 -22.25 -10.58 22.10
N SER A 141 -21.88 -11.68 21.45
CA SER A 141 -22.84 -12.64 20.87
C SER A 141 -23.81 -13.32 21.84
N GLU A 142 -23.50 -13.28 23.13
CA GLU A 142 -24.33 -13.87 24.18
C GLU A 142 -25.53 -12.98 24.60
N LYS A 143 -25.49 -11.69 24.21
CA LYS A 143 -26.50 -10.70 24.60
C LYS A 143 -27.27 -10.22 23.36
N PRO A 144 -28.62 -10.10 23.43
CA PRO A 144 -29.39 -9.53 22.32
C PRO A 144 -28.94 -8.13 21.95
N ILE A 145 -29.01 -7.78 20.64
CA ILE A 145 -28.49 -6.49 20.13
C ILE A 145 -29.17 -5.27 20.75
N ASP A 146 -30.45 -5.36 21.04
CA ASP A 146 -31.28 -4.30 21.62
C ASP A 146 -31.00 -4.07 23.11
N GLU A 147 -30.46 -5.08 23.79
CA GLU A 147 -30.06 -5.01 25.19
C GLU A 147 -28.61 -4.52 25.38
N LEU A 148 -27.81 -4.48 24.32
CA LEU A 148 -26.45 -3.98 24.42
C LEU A 148 -26.44 -2.50 24.83
N ASP A 149 -25.53 -2.16 25.73
CA ASP A 149 -25.43 -0.85 26.35
C ASP A 149 -24.01 -0.26 26.32
N THR A 150 -23.80 0.84 27.00
CA THR A 150 -22.51 1.53 27.10
C THR A 150 -21.44 0.65 27.76
N ASP A 151 -21.82 -0.15 28.76
CA ASP A 151 -20.88 -1.00 29.51
C ASP A 151 -20.36 -2.14 28.62
N ASP A 152 -21.18 -2.68 27.73
CA ASP A 152 -20.75 -3.66 26.74
C ASP A 152 -19.71 -3.08 25.76
N VAL A 153 -19.86 -1.81 25.38
CA VAL A 153 -18.89 -1.11 24.53
C VAL A 153 -17.60 -0.83 25.30
N ILE A 154 -17.67 -0.48 26.58
CA ILE A 154 -16.50 -0.29 27.46
C ILE A 154 -15.77 -1.64 27.62
N ARG A 155 -16.50 -2.72 27.90
CA ARG A 155 -15.94 -4.07 27.99
C ARG A 155 -15.25 -4.47 26.68
N PHE A 156 -15.90 -4.28 25.54
CA PHE A 156 -15.30 -4.54 24.23
C PHE A 156 -14.03 -3.70 23.99
N ASN A 157 -14.04 -2.44 24.36
CA ASN A 157 -12.86 -1.59 24.27
C ASN A 157 -11.68 -2.13 25.09
N ASN A 158 -11.93 -2.49 26.36
CA ASN A 158 -10.88 -2.90 27.28
C ASN A 158 -10.38 -4.32 26.96
N ASP A 159 -11.29 -5.29 26.84
CA ASP A 159 -10.96 -6.70 26.77
C ASP A 159 -10.60 -7.15 25.35
N TYR A 160 -11.07 -6.45 24.32
CA TYR A 160 -10.75 -6.77 22.94
C TYR A 160 -9.79 -5.78 22.29
N ILE A 161 -10.10 -4.48 22.27
CA ILE A 161 -9.30 -3.50 21.55
C ILE A 161 -7.97 -3.23 22.25
N LEU A 162 -7.97 -2.89 23.53
CA LEU A 162 -6.77 -2.54 24.28
C LEU A 162 -5.93 -3.78 24.59
N ARG A 163 -6.55 -4.87 25.04
CA ARG A 163 -5.84 -6.12 25.33
C ARG A 163 -5.12 -6.69 24.10
N LYS A 164 -5.69 -6.56 22.90
CA LYS A 164 -5.07 -6.99 21.63
C LYS A 164 -4.13 -5.94 21.01
N GLY A 165 -3.93 -4.80 21.65
CA GLY A 165 -3.06 -3.72 21.16
C GLY A 165 -3.51 -3.14 19.81
N LEU A 166 -4.83 -3.12 19.53
CA LEU A 166 -5.35 -2.60 18.27
C LEU A 166 -5.17 -1.07 18.20
N SER A 167 -5.06 -0.53 16.99
CA SER A 167 -4.73 0.88 16.81
C SER A 167 -5.83 1.83 17.30
N ALA A 168 -5.44 3.02 17.76
CA ALA A 168 -6.36 4.11 18.09
C ALA A 168 -7.31 4.48 16.92
N SER A 169 -6.85 4.32 15.69
CA SER A 169 -7.69 4.52 14.50
C SER A 169 -8.79 3.48 14.40
N PHE A 170 -8.47 2.19 14.67
CA PHE A 170 -9.46 1.12 14.72
C PHE A 170 -10.48 1.37 15.84
N GLN A 171 -10.04 1.71 17.05
CA GLN A 171 -10.90 2.06 18.16
C GLN A 171 -11.90 3.16 17.80
N ASN A 172 -11.41 4.28 17.22
CA ASN A 172 -12.27 5.38 16.79
C ASN A 172 -13.26 4.97 15.68
N GLN A 173 -12.86 4.12 14.74
CA GLN A 173 -13.74 3.61 13.68
C GLN A 173 -14.87 2.77 14.24
N VAL A 174 -14.56 1.84 15.14
CA VAL A 174 -15.55 0.96 15.78
C VAL A 174 -16.53 1.77 16.60
N ILE A 175 -16.06 2.68 17.46
CA ILE A 175 -16.91 3.55 18.27
C ILE A 175 -17.86 4.38 17.39
N ASN A 176 -17.37 4.95 16.29
CA ASN A 176 -18.20 5.71 15.36
C ASN A 176 -19.25 4.83 14.65
N ALA A 177 -18.90 3.60 14.28
CA ALA A 177 -19.85 2.66 13.69
C ALA A 177 -20.95 2.27 14.68
N ILE A 178 -20.60 1.94 15.93
CA ILE A 178 -21.53 1.61 16.99
C ILE A 178 -22.47 2.79 17.27
N LYS A 179 -21.92 4.00 17.50
CA LYS A 179 -22.74 5.22 17.73
C LYS A 179 -23.75 5.44 16.59
N LEU A 180 -23.29 5.32 15.35
CA LEU A 180 -24.17 5.53 14.20
C LEU A 180 -25.26 4.46 14.11
N PHE A 181 -24.92 3.18 14.34
CA PHE A 181 -25.86 2.07 14.32
C PHE A 181 -26.95 2.25 15.38
N TYR A 182 -26.60 2.40 16.67
CA TYR A 182 -27.56 2.50 17.74
C TYR A 182 -28.43 3.74 17.66
N ARG A 183 -27.87 4.89 17.27
CA ARG A 183 -28.64 6.10 17.04
C ARG A 183 -29.70 5.91 15.94
N LYS A 184 -29.38 5.14 14.89
CA LYS A 184 -30.28 4.98 13.73
C LYS A 184 -31.27 3.83 13.89
N ARG A 185 -30.88 2.75 14.54
CA ARG A 185 -31.75 1.57 14.69
C ARG A 185 -32.69 1.67 15.88
N PHE A 186 -32.20 2.19 17.01
CA PHE A 186 -32.93 2.18 18.26
C PHE A 186 -33.23 3.58 18.79
N ASN A 187 -32.89 4.62 18.08
CA ASN A 187 -32.94 6.02 18.55
C ASN A 187 -32.24 6.24 19.92
N LYS A 188 -31.32 5.33 20.28
CA LYS A 188 -30.52 5.39 21.51
C LYS A 188 -29.25 6.21 21.24
N ASN A 189 -29.05 7.27 21.98
CA ASN A 189 -27.75 7.91 22.09
C ASN A 189 -26.96 7.16 23.17
N MET A 190 -26.06 6.28 22.75
CA MET A 190 -25.10 5.71 23.70
C MET A 190 -24.15 6.83 24.15
N GLU A 191 -24.13 7.08 25.45
CA GLU A 191 -23.21 8.05 26.06
C GLU A 191 -21.78 7.48 26.08
N LEU A 192 -21.19 7.38 24.89
CA LEU A 192 -19.81 6.92 24.74
C LEU A 192 -18.78 8.05 24.91
N ASP A 193 -19.21 9.18 25.45
CA ASP A 193 -18.31 10.33 25.69
C ASP A 193 -17.39 10.08 26.90
N ASN A 194 -17.79 9.18 27.80
CA ASN A 194 -16.95 8.66 28.88
C ASN A 194 -15.90 7.63 28.43
N LEU A 195 -16.01 7.09 27.22
CA LEU A 195 -14.94 6.32 26.64
C LEU A 195 -13.76 7.24 26.36
N HIS A 196 -12.68 7.04 27.09
CA HIS A 196 -11.42 7.75 26.82
C HIS A 196 -10.95 7.46 25.39
N ARG A 197 -11.35 8.34 24.47
CA ARG A 197 -10.85 8.28 23.10
C ARG A 197 -9.37 8.66 23.12
N PRO A 198 -8.51 7.83 22.56
CA PRO A 198 -7.11 8.21 22.45
C PRO A 198 -7.02 9.52 21.67
N ARG A 199 -6.37 10.52 22.24
CA ARG A 199 -6.07 11.75 21.52
C ARG A 199 -5.25 11.37 20.31
N SER A 200 -5.65 11.84 19.13
CA SER A 200 -4.83 11.62 17.94
C SER A 200 -3.49 12.34 18.16
N GLU A 201 -2.42 11.57 18.14
CA GLU A 201 -1.08 12.17 18.12
C GLU A 201 -0.96 13.07 16.87
N LYS A 202 -0.63 14.33 17.08
CA LYS A 202 -0.30 15.23 15.99
C LYS A 202 1.11 14.89 15.50
N ARG A 203 1.23 13.88 14.63
CA ARG A 203 2.50 13.58 13.97
C ARG A 203 2.68 14.53 12.80
N LEU A 204 3.87 15.10 12.71
CA LEU A 204 4.25 15.86 11.53
C LEU A 204 4.21 14.95 10.30
N PRO A 205 3.76 15.44 9.14
CA PRO A 205 3.80 14.66 7.92
C PRO A 205 5.25 14.29 7.57
N ASN A 206 5.43 13.06 7.17
CA ASN A 206 6.72 12.61 6.70
C ASN A 206 6.98 13.15 5.30
N VAL A 207 8.10 13.82 5.12
CA VAL A 207 8.52 14.44 3.88
C VAL A 207 9.82 13.79 3.38
N LEU A 208 9.89 13.57 2.08
CA LEU A 208 11.09 13.13 1.39
C LEU A 208 11.87 14.36 0.90
N SER A 209 13.19 14.28 0.88
CA SER A 209 14.00 15.30 0.22
C SER A 209 13.79 15.30 -1.31
N LYS A 210 14.18 16.37 -1.99
CA LYS A 210 14.08 16.43 -3.46
C LYS A 210 14.92 15.36 -4.13
N GLU A 211 16.07 15.03 -3.55
CA GLU A 211 16.99 13.97 -3.99
C GLU A 211 16.36 12.59 -3.83
N GLU A 212 15.74 12.32 -2.68
CA GLU A 212 15.02 11.06 -2.43
C GLU A 212 13.84 10.91 -3.40
N VAL A 213 13.07 11.97 -3.62
CA VAL A 213 11.98 11.95 -4.60
C VAL A 213 12.51 11.66 -5.99
N LYS A 214 13.57 12.33 -6.43
CA LYS A 214 14.21 12.11 -7.73
C LYS A 214 14.63 10.65 -7.88
N ALA A 215 15.31 10.09 -6.90
CA ALA A 215 15.75 8.70 -6.90
C ALA A 215 14.57 7.72 -7.02
N ILE A 216 13.46 7.96 -6.28
CA ILE A 216 12.25 7.14 -6.35
C ILE A 216 11.59 7.20 -7.73
N LEU A 217 11.52 8.38 -8.35
CA LEU A 217 10.86 8.58 -9.63
C LEU A 217 11.68 8.02 -10.80
N GLU A 218 13.00 8.01 -10.69
CA GLU A 218 13.91 7.50 -11.72
C GLU A 218 14.17 5.98 -11.61
N ALA A 219 13.93 5.39 -10.43
CA ALA A 219 14.15 3.97 -10.18
C ALA A 219 13.34 2.98 -11.07
N PRO A 220 12.07 3.25 -11.47
CA PRO A 220 11.33 2.35 -12.33
C PRO A 220 11.86 2.35 -13.77
N ILE A 221 12.22 1.17 -14.28
CA ILE A 221 12.57 0.98 -15.70
C ILE A 221 11.31 1.11 -16.57
N ASN A 222 10.18 0.59 -16.09
CA ASN A 222 8.92 0.64 -16.79
C ASN A 222 8.36 2.08 -16.80
N ILE A 223 8.21 2.64 -18.01
CA ILE A 223 7.73 4.02 -18.21
C ILE A 223 6.33 4.26 -17.63
N LYS A 224 5.44 3.26 -17.62
CA LYS A 224 4.12 3.35 -16.96
C LYS A 224 4.28 3.61 -15.46
N HIS A 225 5.14 2.84 -14.79
CA HIS A 225 5.39 2.97 -13.36
C HIS A 225 6.04 4.33 -13.02
N ARG A 226 6.99 4.77 -13.85
CA ARG A 226 7.60 6.10 -13.73
C ARG A 226 6.56 7.21 -13.87
N ALA A 227 5.70 7.14 -14.89
CA ALA A 227 4.63 8.11 -15.12
C ALA A 227 3.63 8.17 -13.96
N MET A 228 3.25 7.02 -13.40
CA MET A 228 2.34 6.94 -12.25
C MET A 228 2.92 7.64 -11.01
N LEU A 229 4.15 7.32 -10.62
CA LEU A 229 4.79 7.94 -9.45
C LEU A 229 5.05 9.44 -9.68
N SER A 230 5.47 9.81 -10.89
CA SER A 230 5.70 11.21 -11.27
C SER A 230 4.42 12.03 -11.19
N LEU A 231 3.28 11.51 -11.63
CA LEU A 231 1.98 12.20 -11.50
C LEU A 231 1.56 12.38 -10.04
N ILE A 232 1.76 11.36 -9.18
CA ILE A 232 1.44 11.49 -7.75
C ILE A 232 2.23 12.65 -7.14
N TYR A 233 3.54 12.73 -7.43
CA TYR A 233 4.37 13.79 -6.89
C TYR A 233 4.09 15.13 -7.54
N ALA A 234 4.08 15.23 -8.88
CA ALA A 234 4.01 16.51 -9.56
C ALA A 234 2.63 17.20 -9.49
N CYS A 235 1.56 16.42 -9.27
CA CYS A 235 0.18 16.91 -9.16
C CYS A 235 -0.43 16.69 -7.77
N GLY A 236 0.31 16.17 -6.81
CA GLY A 236 -0.17 15.91 -5.46
C GLY A 236 -1.36 14.96 -5.40
N LEU A 237 -1.43 13.95 -6.27
CA LEU A 237 -2.59 13.07 -6.39
C LEU A 237 -2.72 12.10 -5.21
N ARG A 238 -3.97 11.81 -4.81
CA ARG A 238 -4.26 10.64 -4.00
C ARG A 238 -4.17 9.38 -4.87
N ARG A 239 -3.86 8.23 -4.25
CA ARG A 239 -3.83 6.93 -4.94
C ARG A 239 -5.08 6.68 -5.77
N SER A 240 -6.25 6.85 -5.17
CA SER A 240 -7.53 6.65 -5.85
C SER A 240 -7.79 7.64 -6.99
N GLU A 241 -7.32 8.87 -6.87
CA GLU A 241 -7.43 9.88 -7.92
C GLU A 241 -6.61 9.45 -9.14
N LEU A 242 -5.34 9.07 -8.94
CA LEU A 242 -4.47 8.56 -10.01
C LEU A 242 -5.12 7.39 -10.77
N LEU A 243 -5.64 6.39 -10.04
CA LEU A 243 -6.19 5.18 -10.62
C LEU A 243 -7.55 5.40 -11.31
N ASN A 244 -8.20 6.53 -11.04
CA ASN A 244 -9.47 6.91 -11.67
C ASN A 244 -9.30 7.91 -12.82
N LEU A 245 -8.07 8.34 -13.14
CA LEU A 245 -7.83 9.21 -14.29
C LEU A 245 -8.17 8.51 -15.60
N THR A 246 -8.84 9.24 -16.47
CA THR A 246 -9.10 8.85 -17.86
C THR A 246 -8.23 9.66 -18.81
N LEU A 247 -8.13 9.24 -20.06
CA LEU A 247 -7.41 9.99 -21.08
C LEU A 247 -8.00 11.41 -21.28
N LYS A 248 -9.32 11.55 -21.10
CA LYS A 248 -10.03 12.83 -21.26
C LYS A 248 -9.72 13.84 -20.17
N ASP A 249 -9.12 13.40 -19.06
CA ASP A 249 -8.77 14.29 -17.95
C ASP A 249 -7.44 15.01 -18.17
N VAL A 250 -6.65 14.59 -19.18
CA VAL A 250 -5.38 15.23 -19.56
C VAL A 250 -5.62 16.26 -20.65
N HIS A 251 -5.63 17.54 -20.28
CA HIS A 251 -5.76 18.67 -21.20
C HIS A 251 -4.38 19.18 -21.62
N SER A 252 -3.82 18.52 -22.63
CA SER A 252 -2.43 18.80 -23.08
C SER A 252 -2.28 20.16 -23.76
N ASP A 253 -3.34 20.73 -24.29
CA ASP A 253 -3.43 22.05 -24.92
C ASP A 253 -3.28 23.18 -23.89
N ARG A 254 -3.81 22.97 -22.68
CA ARG A 254 -3.81 23.92 -21.57
C ARG A 254 -2.77 23.61 -20.49
N ASN A 255 -2.04 22.52 -20.62
CA ASN A 255 -1.12 22.00 -19.58
C ASN A 255 -1.80 21.82 -18.23
N LEU A 256 -3.02 21.25 -18.22
CA LEU A 256 -3.83 21.01 -17.03
C LEU A 256 -4.27 19.55 -16.93
N LEU A 257 -4.40 19.07 -15.71
CA LEU A 257 -5.01 17.80 -15.37
C LEU A 257 -6.30 18.06 -14.57
N PHE A 258 -7.41 17.52 -15.05
CA PHE A 258 -8.71 17.59 -14.40
C PHE A 258 -8.90 16.40 -13.46
N ILE A 259 -9.14 16.65 -12.17
CA ILE A 259 -9.34 15.61 -11.17
C ILE A 259 -10.79 15.63 -10.73
N ARG A 260 -11.52 14.60 -11.17
CA ARG A 260 -12.96 14.46 -10.90
C ARG A 260 -13.19 13.83 -9.54
N GLN A 261 -14.27 14.26 -8.87
CA GLN A 261 -14.85 13.64 -7.68
C GLN A 261 -13.80 13.23 -6.61
N SER A 262 -12.91 14.17 -6.29
CA SER A 262 -12.01 14.05 -5.16
C SER A 262 -12.77 13.81 -3.84
N LYS A 263 -12.06 13.53 -2.75
CA LYS A 263 -12.66 13.37 -1.42
C LYS A 263 -13.59 14.56 -1.12
N GLY A 264 -14.90 14.29 -0.91
CA GLY A 264 -15.94 15.31 -0.76
C GLY A 264 -16.61 15.73 -2.07
N LYS A 265 -16.42 14.99 -3.19
CA LYS A 265 -17.03 15.23 -4.51
C LYS A 265 -16.70 16.59 -5.14
N LYS A 266 -15.55 17.17 -4.79
CA LYS A 266 -15.07 18.42 -5.40
C LYS A 266 -14.11 18.09 -6.54
N ASP A 267 -14.34 18.71 -7.68
CA ASP A 267 -13.45 18.69 -8.84
C ASP A 267 -12.35 19.73 -8.64
N ARG A 268 -11.19 19.52 -9.23
CA ARG A 268 -10.11 20.49 -9.26
C ARG A 268 -9.24 20.36 -10.50
N LEU A 269 -8.59 21.44 -10.86
CA LEU A 269 -7.57 21.50 -11.90
C LEU A 269 -6.18 21.58 -11.23
N VAL A 270 -5.21 20.87 -11.78
CA VAL A 270 -3.81 20.96 -11.37
C VAL A 270 -2.92 21.15 -12.59
N PRO A 271 -1.84 21.94 -12.47
CA PRO A 271 -0.95 22.20 -13.60
C PRO A 271 -0.13 20.94 -13.95
N LEU A 272 0.10 20.73 -15.24
CA LEU A 272 1.02 19.75 -15.79
C LEU A 272 2.28 20.47 -16.29
N SER A 273 3.46 20.12 -15.77
CA SER A 273 4.70 20.62 -16.32
C SER A 273 4.96 20.02 -17.70
N MET A 274 5.69 20.72 -18.57
CA MET A 274 6.07 20.23 -19.90
C MET A 274 6.82 18.89 -19.79
N LYS A 275 7.75 18.78 -18.85
CA LYS A 275 8.50 17.54 -18.59
C LYS A 275 7.59 16.35 -18.25
N LEU A 276 6.55 16.58 -17.45
CA LEU A 276 5.57 15.54 -17.10
C LEU A 276 4.70 15.17 -18.32
N LEU A 277 4.31 16.16 -19.10
CA LEU A 277 3.51 15.95 -20.31
C LEU A 277 4.26 15.12 -21.35
N GLU A 278 5.56 15.37 -21.54
CA GLU A 278 6.43 14.57 -22.42
C GLU A 278 6.55 13.12 -21.94
N LEU A 279 6.71 12.91 -20.63
CA LEU A 279 6.70 11.59 -20.05
C LEU A 279 5.37 10.86 -20.30
N LEU A 280 4.24 11.54 -20.15
CA LEU A 280 2.92 10.97 -20.44
C LEU A 280 2.73 10.67 -21.92
N ARG A 281 3.21 11.52 -22.82
CA ARG A 281 3.18 11.28 -24.28
C ARG A 281 4.01 10.05 -24.65
N THR A 282 5.21 9.91 -24.07
CA THR A 282 6.06 8.73 -24.30
C THR A 282 5.41 7.47 -23.78
N TYR A 283 4.81 7.54 -22.58
CA TYR A 283 4.02 6.44 -22.02
C TYR A 283 2.85 6.07 -22.95
N TYR A 284 2.08 7.05 -23.42
CA TYR A 284 0.94 6.84 -24.31
C TYR A 284 1.33 6.16 -25.62
N LYS A 285 2.42 6.59 -26.25
CA LYS A 285 2.93 5.98 -27.49
C LYS A 285 3.24 4.49 -27.34
N VAL A 286 3.77 4.08 -26.17
CA VAL A 286 4.18 2.70 -25.90
C VAL A 286 2.99 1.82 -25.52
N PHE A 287 2.12 2.28 -24.61
CA PHE A 287 1.08 1.46 -24.00
C PHE A 287 -0.30 1.64 -24.64
N LYS A 288 -0.58 2.75 -25.33
CA LYS A 288 -1.84 3.06 -26.03
C LYS A 288 -3.11 2.74 -25.21
N PRO A 289 -3.21 3.23 -23.95
CA PRO A 289 -4.38 2.96 -23.12
C PRO A 289 -5.65 3.48 -23.80
N LYS A 290 -6.80 2.82 -23.56
CA LYS A 290 -8.07 3.12 -24.25
C LYS A 290 -9.05 3.92 -23.39
N GLN A 291 -9.22 3.55 -22.14
CA GLN A 291 -10.21 4.13 -21.24
C GLN A 291 -9.57 4.86 -20.06
N TRP A 292 -8.79 4.13 -19.27
CA TRP A 292 -8.12 4.70 -18.10
C TRP A 292 -6.74 5.21 -18.50
N LEU A 293 -6.30 6.31 -17.90
CA LEU A 293 -4.93 6.79 -18.14
C LEU A 293 -3.91 5.70 -17.81
N PHE A 294 -4.16 4.90 -16.77
CA PHE A 294 -3.36 3.74 -16.41
C PHE A 294 -4.21 2.49 -16.32
N GLU A 295 -4.09 1.65 -17.32
CA GLU A 295 -4.78 0.37 -17.38
C GLU A 295 -3.96 -0.75 -16.72
N GLY A 296 -4.67 -1.75 -16.18
CA GLY A 296 -4.10 -2.96 -15.62
C GLY A 296 -3.54 -3.89 -16.69
N GLU A 297 -3.41 -5.16 -16.35
CA GLU A 297 -2.96 -6.21 -17.27
C GLU A 297 -4.01 -6.51 -18.34
N ARG A 298 -5.28 -6.54 -17.94
CA ARG A 298 -6.40 -6.72 -18.87
C ARG A 298 -6.86 -5.37 -19.38
N GLU A 299 -7.01 -5.27 -20.70
CA GLU A 299 -7.49 -4.08 -21.38
C GLU A 299 -8.84 -3.58 -20.80
N GLY A 300 -8.99 -2.27 -20.64
CA GLY A 300 -10.18 -1.65 -20.06
C GLY A 300 -10.29 -1.73 -18.53
N ASN A 301 -9.47 -2.52 -17.87
CA ASN A 301 -9.44 -2.57 -16.42
C ASN A 301 -8.49 -1.53 -15.82
N LYS A 302 -8.89 -0.96 -14.69
CA LYS A 302 -8.02 -0.05 -13.92
C LYS A 302 -6.79 -0.77 -13.41
N TYR A 303 -5.70 -0.03 -13.32
CA TYR A 303 -4.53 -0.52 -12.59
C TYR A 303 -4.86 -0.75 -11.11
N SER A 304 -4.36 -1.83 -10.51
CA SER A 304 -4.75 -2.20 -9.15
C SER A 304 -4.01 -1.36 -8.09
N GLU A 305 -4.69 -1.05 -6.98
CA GLU A 305 -4.09 -0.36 -5.85
C GLU A 305 -2.88 -1.12 -5.29
N LYS A 306 -2.99 -2.44 -5.20
CA LYS A 306 -1.92 -3.31 -4.68
C LYS A 306 -0.69 -3.31 -5.59
N SER A 307 -0.92 -3.35 -6.92
CA SER A 307 0.18 -3.26 -7.88
C SER A 307 0.92 -1.93 -7.78
N LEU A 308 0.19 -0.82 -7.62
CA LEU A 308 0.80 0.51 -7.43
C LEU A 308 1.62 0.60 -6.13
N GLU A 309 1.14 0.00 -5.03
CA GLU A 309 1.91 -0.11 -3.79
C GLU A 309 3.20 -0.93 -3.99
N ASN A 310 3.12 -2.01 -4.76
CA ASN A 310 4.29 -2.83 -5.09
C ASN A 310 5.30 -2.06 -5.97
N VAL A 311 4.81 -1.26 -6.93
CA VAL A 311 5.67 -0.35 -7.72
C VAL A 311 6.45 0.58 -6.80
N MET A 312 5.77 1.21 -5.82
CA MET A 312 6.45 2.07 -4.84
C MET A 312 7.50 1.33 -4.03
N LYS A 313 7.19 0.13 -3.52
CA LYS A 313 8.14 -0.70 -2.76
C LYS A 313 9.38 -1.06 -3.58
N GLN A 314 9.19 -1.48 -4.82
CA GLN A 314 10.28 -1.81 -5.74
C GLN A 314 11.14 -0.58 -6.07
N SER A 315 10.50 0.59 -6.22
CA SER A 315 11.21 1.85 -6.46
C SER A 315 12.08 2.25 -5.29
N LEU A 316 11.58 2.14 -4.05
CA LEU A 316 12.34 2.38 -2.82
C LEU A 316 13.54 1.45 -2.70
N GLN A 317 13.34 0.16 -2.96
CA GLN A 317 14.41 -0.83 -2.91
C GLN A 317 15.52 -0.51 -3.93
N LYS A 318 15.15 -0.17 -5.17
CA LYS A 318 16.10 0.21 -6.24
C LYS A 318 16.80 1.53 -5.94
N ALA A 319 16.12 2.48 -5.30
CA ALA A 319 16.69 3.77 -4.90
C ALA A 319 17.56 3.67 -3.62
N GLY A 320 17.67 2.49 -2.99
CA GLY A 320 18.44 2.31 -1.77
C GLY A 320 17.81 2.98 -0.53
N ILE A 321 16.51 3.33 -0.59
CA ILE A 321 15.83 4.04 0.49
C ILE A 321 15.21 3.02 1.46
N GLN A 322 15.74 2.97 2.69
CA GLN A 322 15.29 2.01 3.73
C GLN A 322 14.06 2.48 4.53
N LYS A 323 13.66 3.74 4.38
CA LYS A 323 12.50 4.31 5.07
C LYS A 323 11.21 3.61 4.62
N LYS A 324 10.25 3.41 5.53
CA LYS A 324 8.90 2.89 5.21
C LYS A 324 8.07 4.00 4.57
N VAL A 325 8.26 4.23 3.28
CA VAL A 325 7.57 5.27 2.50
C VAL A 325 6.30 4.73 1.88
N SER A 326 5.21 5.47 1.97
CA SER A 326 3.95 5.20 1.25
C SER A 326 3.76 6.19 0.09
N LEU A 327 2.86 5.87 -0.84
CA LEU A 327 2.48 6.80 -1.92
C LEU A 327 2.03 8.17 -1.40
N HIS A 328 1.49 8.21 -0.19
CA HIS A 328 1.02 9.46 0.42
C HIS A 328 2.16 10.41 0.79
N TRP A 329 3.35 9.88 1.05
CA TRP A 329 4.55 10.70 1.30
C TRP A 329 4.96 11.51 0.06
N LEU A 330 4.80 10.99 -1.16
CA LEU A 330 5.03 11.77 -2.39
C LEU A 330 4.12 12.99 -2.46
N ARG A 331 2.84 12.82 -2.09
CA ARG A 331 1.89 13.93 -2.02
C ARG A 331 2.23 14.92 -0.89
N HIS A 332 2.67 14.44 0.28
CA HIS A 332 3.13 15.31 1.35
C HIS A 332 4.37 16.11 0.94
N SER A 333 5.34 15.42 0.31
CA SER A 333 6.54 16.08 -0.20
C SER A 333 6.22 17.13 -1.27
N TYR A 334 5.27 16.86 -2.18
CA TYR A 334 4.78 17.86 -3.12
C TYR A 334 4.27 19.12 -2.42
N ALA A 335 3.41 18.96 -1.42
CA ALA A 335 2.84 20.10 -0.69
C ALA A 335 3.91 20.90 0.06
N THR A 336 4.83 20.21 0.74
CA THR A 336 5.92 20.84 1.49
C THR A 336 6.88 21.55 0.54
N HIS A 337 7.28 20.92 -0.57
CA HIS A 337 8.18 21.53 -1.55
C HIS A 337 7.56 22.75 -2.25
N LEU A 338 6.23 22.76 -2.49
CA LEU A 338 5.54 23.96 -2.97
C LEU A 338 5.63 25.09 -1.95
N LEU A 339 5.36 24.80 -0.68
CA LEU A 339 5.44 25.78 0.39
C LEU A 339 6.85 26.35 0.54
N GLU A 340 7.88 25.51 0.50
CA GLU A 340 9.30 25.89 0.53
C GLU A 340 9.74 26.72 -0.67
N ASN A 341 9.06 26.55 -1.81
CA ASN A 341 9.25 27.37 -2.99
C ASN A 341 8.44 28.69 -2.96
N GLY A 342 7.76 29.01 -1.83
CA GLY A 342 7.01 30.25 -1.65
C GLY A 342 5.57 30.23 -2.18
N THR A 343 5.02 29.06 -2.54
CA THR A 343 3.60 28.97 -2.96
C THR A 343 2.70 29.24 -1.75
N ASP A 344 1.74 30.15 -1.91
CA ASP A 344 0.77 30.45 -0.86
C ASP A 344 -0.03 29.20 -0.45
N LEU A 345 -0.30 29.07 0.85
CA LEU A 345 -0.97 27.92 1.45
C LEU A 345 -2.38 27.70 0.89
N ARG A 346 -3.07 28.74 0.48
CA ARG A 346 -4.42 28.67 -0.13
C ARG A 346 -4.37 27.96 -1.48
N TYR A 347 -3.38 28.30 -2.32
CA TYR A 347 -3.20 27.59 -3.59
C TYR A 347 -2.82 26.12 -3.38
N ILE A 348 -1.96 25.82 -2.38
CA ILE A 348 -1.64 24.44 -2.01
C ILE A 348 -2.91 23.69 -1.56
N GLN A 349 -3.77 24.35 -0.78
CA GLN A 349 -5.05 23.78 -0.36
C GLN A 349 -5.94 23.42 -1.56
N GLU A 350 -6.06 24.30 -2.54
CA GLU A 350 -6.84 24.11 -3.77
C GLU A 350 -6.25 22.99 -4.62
N LEU A 351 -4.94 23.03 -4.88
CA LEU A 351 -4.23 22.00 -5.65
C LEU A 351 -4.37 20.60 -5.04
N LEU A 352 -4.36 20.52 -3.72
CA LEU A 352 -4.56 19.25 -3.01
C LEU A 352 -6.04 18.87 -2.88
N GLY A 353 -6.98 19.79 -3.05
CA GLY A 353 -8.41 19.57 -2.84
C GLY A 353 -8.72 19.22 -1.37
N HIS A 354 -8.17 20.02 -0.43
CA HIS A 354 -8.50 19.91 0.98
C HIS A 354 -9.73 20.77 1.29
N SER A 355 -10.74 20.16 1.92
CA SER A 355 -11.97 20.85 2.32
C SER A 355 -11.78 21.78 3.53
N SER A 356 -10.69 21.64 4.26
CA SER A 356 -10.37 22.41 5.45
C SER A 356 -8.91 22.86 5.38
N SER A 357 -8.64 24.14 5.69
CA SER A 357 -7.30 24.74 5.81
C SER A 357 -6.45 23.98 6.82
N ARG A 358 -7.05 23.54 7.93
CA ARG A 358 -6.38 22.74 8.98
C ARG A 358 -5.63 21.52 8.44
N THR A 359 -6.11 20.92 7.34
CA THR A 359 -5.44 19.79 6.70
C THR A 359 -4.18 20.23 5.93
N THR A 360 -4.10 21.48 5.53
CA THR A 360 -2.96 22.04 4.78
C THR A 360 -1.97 22.73 5.73
N GLU A 361 -2.45 23.31 6.82
CA GLU A 361 -1.62 23.94 7.86
C GLU A 361 -0.57 22.99 8.47
N ILE A 362 -0.80 21.67 8.41
CA ILE A 362 0.21 20.70 8.87
C ILE A 362 1.54 20.81 8.14
N TYR A 363 1.56 21.35 6.91
CA TYR A 363 2.79 21.53 6.14
C TYR A 363 3.61 22.73 6.60
N THR A 364 3.00 23.72 7.23
CA THR A 364 3.73 24.88 7.80
C THR A 364 4.65 24.48 8.94
N HIS A 365 4.30 23.42 9.66
CA HIS A 365 5.11 22.88 10.75
C HIS A 365 6.30 22.01 10.29
N VAL A 366 6.38 21.68 9.00
CA VAL A 366 7.38 20.76 8.43
C VAL A 366 8.35 21.47 7.49
N SER A 367 8.01 22.67 7.04
CA SER A 367 8.88 23.48 6.18
C SER A 367 10.13 23.88 6.96
N ALA A 368 11.21 23.13 6.73
CA ALA A 368 12.49 23.37 7.37
C ALA A 368 13.07 24.75 6.98
N LYS A 369 12.77 25.22 5.76
CA LYS A 369 13.32 26.48 5.23
C LYS A 369 12.91 27.71 6.06
N ASN A 370 11.64 27.75 6.49
CA ASN A 370 11.17 28.87 7.33
C ASN A 370 11.78 28.82 8.74
N ILE A 371 11.98 27.62 9.28
CA ILE A 371 12.60 27.43 10.60
C ILE A 371 14.11 27.73 10.54
N GLN A 372 14.80 27.29 9.49
CA GLN A 372 16.23 27.57 9.28
C GLN A 372 16.54 29.05 9.02
N GLN A 373 15.58 29.86 8.56
CA GLN A 373 15.73 31.28 8.37
C GLN A 373 15.54 32.10 9.67
N ILE A 374 15.03 31.46 10.72
CA ILE A 374 14.90 32.10 12.02
C ILE A 374 16.31 32.21 12.63
N ARG A 375 16.80 33.43 12.73
CA ARG A 375 18.04 33.72 13.43
C ARG A 375 17.83 33.48 14.92
N THR A 376 18.67 32.65 15.52
CA THR A 376 18.52 32.36 16.94
C THR A 376 19.10 33.50 17.77
N PRO A 377 18.52 33.86 18.94
CA PRO A 377 19.10 34.86 19.81
C PRO A 377 20.56 34.56 20.21
N PHE A 378 20.98 33.31 20.13
CA PHE A 378 22.34 32.90 20.40
C PHE A 378 23.34 33.38 19.35
N ASP A 379 22.91 33.62 18.12
CA ASP A 379 23.75 34.14 17.04
C ASP A 379 24.10 35.64 17.24
N ASP A 380 23.45 36.30 18.22
CA ASP A 380 23.65 37.71 18.55
C ASP A 380 24.45 37.92 19.86
N LEU A 381 24.87 36.80 20.52
CA LEU A 381 25.74 36.81 21.70
C LEU A 381 27.22 36.73 21.31
#